data_a6ebea95e7e71b6e4f856492feb31af7
#
_entry.id   a6ebea95e7e71b6e4f856492feb31af7
#
_cell.length_a   1.000
_cell.length_b   1.000
_cell.length_c   1.000
_cell.angle_alpha   90.00
_cell.angle_beta   90.00
_cell.angle_gamma   90.00
#
_symmetry.space_group_name_H-M   'P 1'
#
loop_
_entity.id
_entity.type
_entity.pdbx_description
1 polymer ?
#
loop_
_entity_poly.entity_id
_entity_poly.type
_entity_poly.pdbx_seq_one_letter_code
_entity_poly.pdbx_strand_id
1 'polypeptide(L)'
;AHAYALGRGAGSQFRLLKRIAATDGNSVCADGDRITIDGEVRAFRSARDSVGRALPTWVGCVELREGQYFVLGDSADSFDGRYFGIIGASNIEGVWRPIFHNS
;
A
#
# COMPACT_ATOMS: atom_id res chain seq x y z
N ALA A 1 -6.55 8.02 13.94
CA ALA A 1 -7.05 8.32 12.59
C ALA A 1 -6.12 7.76 11.55
N HIS A 2 -6.66 7.31 10.44
CA HIS A 2 -5.88 6.76 9.33
C HIS A 2 -5.91 7.74 8.17
N ALA A 3 -4.78 7.86 7.50
CA ALA A 3 -4.69 8.62 6.26
C ALA A 3 -4.98 7.69 5.08
N TYR A 4 -5.63 8.22 4.07
CA TYR A 4 -5.98 7.49 2.86
C TYR A 4 -5.42 8.22 1.65
N ALA A 5 -4.89 7.47 0.73
CA ALA A 5 -4.43 8.01 -0.55
C ALA A 5 -5.49 7.75 -1.61
N LEU A 6 -5.80 8.77 -2.38
CA LEU A 6 -6.67 8.68 -3.54
C LEU A 6 -5.80 8.64 -4.78
N GLY A 7 -5.90 7.56 -5.52
CA GLY A 7 -5.12 7.38 -6.73
C GLY A 7 -5.93 6.67 -7.79
N ARG A 8 -5.32 6.46 -8.94
CA ARG A 8 -5.96 5.72 -10.03
C ARG A 8 -5.56 4.26 -9.96
N GLY A 9 -6.53 3.37 -10.14
CA GLY A 9 -6.24 1.97 -10.30
C GLY A 9 -5.59 1.69 -11.64
N ALA A 10 -4.76 0.65 -11.70
CA ALA A 10 -4.10 0.24 -12.93
C ALA A 10 -5.15 -0.14 -13.98
N GLY A 11 -5.08 0.50 -15.16
CA GLY A 11 -6.01 0.25 -16.24
C GLY A 11 -7.45 0.65 -15.97
N SER A 12 -7.71 1.35 -14.88
CA SER A 12 -9.04 1.74 -14.44
C SER A 12 -9.28 3.22 -14.66
N GLN A 13 -10.52 3.56 -14.95
CA GLN A 13 -10.96 4.96 -14.98
C GLN A 13 -11.45 5.42 -13.61
N PHE A 14 -11.54 4.53 -12.65
CA PHE A 14 -12.02 4.85 -11.32
C PHE A 14 -10.86 5.21 -10.42
N ARG A 15 -11.11 6.16 -9.53
CA ARG A 15 -10.19 6.47 -8.46
C ARG A 15 -10.35 5.46 -7.35
N LEU A 16 -9.22 5.03 -6.81
CA LEU A 16 -9.20 4.08 -5.70
C LEU A 16 -8.74 4.80 -4.44
N LEU A 17 -9.47 4.59 -3.36
CA LEU A 17 -9.12 5.10 -2.06
C LEU A 17 -8.46 3.97 -1.28
N LYS A 18 -7.18 4.15 -0.95
CA LYS A 18 -6.42 3.16 -0.19
C LYS A 18 -5.83 3.80 1.06
N ARG A 19 -5.72 3.01 2.11
CA ARG A 19 -5.15 3.48 3.35
C ARG A 19 -3.62 3.60 3.21
N ILE A 20 -3.07 4.70 3.69
CA ILE A 20 -1.63 4.85 3.79
C ILE A 20 -1.19 4.07 5.02
N ALA A 21 -0.47 2.97 4.80
CA ALA A 21 -0.02 2.10 5.87
C ALA A 21 1.37 2.46 6.36
N ALA A 22 2.20 3.06 5.51
CA ALA A 22 3.53 3.49 5.88
C ALA A 22 3.91 4.73 5.10
N THR A 23 4.77 5.55 5.68
CA THR A 23 5.24 6.79 5.10
C THR A 23 6.68 7.05 5.58
N ASP A 24 7.16 8.26 5.42
CA ASP A 24 8.51 8.70 5.80
C ASP A 24 8.90 8.17 7.18
N GLY A 25 10.05 7.49 7.23
CA GLY A 25 10.59 6.93 8.45
C GLY A 25 10.19 5.48 8.74
N ASN A 26 9.17 4.96 8.05
CA ASN A 26 8.79 3.56 8.22
C ASN A 26 9.65 2.66 7.33
N SER A 27 9.84 1.42 7.78
CA SER A 27 10.52 0.39 7.00
C SER A 27 9.52 -0.66 6.58
N VAL A 28 9.41 -0.91 5.28
CA VAL A 28 8.49 -1.90 4.73
C VAL A 28 9.30 -3.02 4.13
N CYS A 29 9.01 -4.24 4.54
CA CYS A 29 9.69 -5.42 4.05
C CYS A 29 8.69 -6.39 3.42
N ALA A 30 9.11 -7.04 2.36
CA ALA A 30 8.37 -8.12 1.74
C ALA A 30 9.23 -9.37 1.71
N ASP A 31 8.70 -10.46 2.23
CA ASP A 31 9.38 -11.75 2.28
C ASP A 31 8.34 -12.84 2.02
N GLY A 32 8.45 -13.46 0.86
CA GLY A 32 7.46 -14.45 0.46
C GLY A 32 6.06 -13.85 0.39
N ASP A 33 5.16 -14.39 1.20
CA ASP A 33 3.78 -13.93 1.27
C ASP A 33 3.53 -12.86 2.34
N ARG A 34 4.57 -12.45 3.07
CA ARG A 34 4.41 -11.54 4.20
C ARG A 34 4.87 -10.14 3.86
N ILE A 35 4.11 -9.18 4.35
CA ILE A 35 4.46 -7.76 4.33
C ILE A 35 4.56 -7.30 5.79
N THR A 36 5.71 -6.74 6.14
CA THR A 36 5.91 -6.18 7.47
C THR A 36 6.17 -4.69 7.39
N ILE A 37 5.73 -3.98 8.41
CA ILE A 37 6.02 -2.56 8.57
C ILE A 37 6.64 -2.39 9.96
N ASP A 38 7.85 -1.86 9.97
CA ASP A 38 8.63 -1.69 11.20
C ASP A 38 8.74 -3.00 12.00
N GLY A 39 8.91 -4.12 11.26
CA GLY A 39 9.08 -5.44 11.86
C GLY A 39 7.80 -6.16 12.23
N GLU A 40 6.65 -5.56 12.02
CA GLU A 40 5.36 -6.12 12.40
C GLU A 40 4.60 -6.59 11.16
N VAL A 41 4.09 -7.82 11.19
CA VAL A 41 3.31 -8.34 10.05
C VAL A 41 2.01 -7.56 9.93
N ARG A 42 1.81 -6.97 8.75
CA ARG A 42 0.66 -6.12 8.49
C ARG A 42 -0.24 -6.63 7.38
N ALA A 43 0.28 -7.46 6.50
CA ALA A 43 -0.50 -7.98 5.39
C ALA A 43 0.13 -9.25 4.85
N PHE A 44 -0.68 -10.00 4.12
CA PHE A 44 -0.23 -11.15 3.35
C PHE A 44 -0.60 -10.93 1.89
N ARG A 45 0.17 -11.54 1.00
CA ARG A 45 -0.08 -11.44 -0.43
C ARG A 45 -0.08 -12.83 -1.06
N SER A 46 -0.69 -12.93 -2.25
CA SER A 46 -0.76 -14.15 -3.03
C SER A 46 0.20 -14.08 -4.21
N ALA A 47 0.71 -15.24 -4.63
CA ALA A 47 1.53 -15.31 -5.83
C ALA A 47 0.68 -15.23 -7.10
N ARG A 48 -0.59 -15.59 -7.02
CA ARG A 48 -1.51 -15.63 -8.15
C ARG A 48 -2.85 -15.05 -7.77
N ASP A 49 -3.55 -14.49 -8.76
CA ASP A 49 -4.91 -14.01 -8.56
C ASP A 49 -5.92 -15.16 -8.56
N SER A 50 -7.20 -14.84 -8.44
CA SER A 50 -8.27 -15.84 -8.32
C SER A 50 -8.45 -16.69 -9.58
N VAL A 51 -7.94 -16.24 -10.72
CA VAL A 51 -8.00 -17.00 -11.98
C VAL A 51 -6.65 -17.63 -12.34
N GLY A 52 -5.69 -17.62 -11.42
CA GLY A 52 -4.41 -18.31 -11.59
C GLY A 52 -3.34 -17.51 -12.29
N ARG A 53 -3.54 -16.23 -12.57
CA ARG A 53 -2.52 -15.38 -13.20
C ARG A 53 -1.49 -14.94 -12.17
N ALA A 54 -0.23 -14.93 -12.57
CA ALA A 54 0.84 -14.48 -11.69
C ALA A 54 0.66 -13.01 -11.33
N LEU A 55 0.84 -12.70 -10.06
CA LEU A 55 0.80 -11.33 -9.55
C LEU A 55 2.22 -10.80 -9.44
N PRO A 56 2.43 -9.49 -9.64
CA PRO A 56 3.74 -8.90 -9.43
C PRO A 56 4.21 -9.12 -8.00
N THR A 57 5.50 -9.32 -7.83
CA THR A 57 6.09 -9.47 -6.51
C THR A 57 7.35 -8.61 -6.42
N TRP A 58 7.63 -8.19 -5.22
CA TRP A 58 8.89 -7.54 -4.88
C TRP A 58 9.39 -8.16 -3.58
N VAL A 59 10.69 -8.05 -3.32
CA VAL A 59 11.35 -8.69 -2.18
C VAL A 59 12.35 -7.71 -1.59
N GLY A 60 12.52 -7.78 -0.29
CA GLY A 60 13.49 -6.98 0.43
C GLY A 60 12.85 -5.95 1.32
N CYS A 61 13.66 -5.04 1.83
CA CYS A 61 13.21 -3.99 2.75
C CYS A 61 13.50 -2.63 2.14
N VAL A 62 12.57 -1.71 2.33
CA VAL A 62 12.71 -0.33 1.89
C VAL A 62 12.39 0.57 3.07
N GLU A 63 13.32 1.47 3.40
CA GLU A 63 13.03 2.54 4.34
C GLU A 63 12.46 3.71 3.54
N LEU A 64 11.24 4.11 3.88
CA LEU A 64 10.54 5.15 3.14
C LEU A 64 11.13 6.51 3.48
N ARG A 65 11.22 7.35 2.45
CA ARG A 65 11.69 8.72 2.55
C ARG A 65 10.54 9.68 2.33
N GLU A 66 10.79 10.94 2.52
CA GLU A 66 9.80 11.99 2.28
C GLU A 66 9.21 11.86 0.88
N GLY A 67 7.89 11.92 0.79
CA GLY A 67 7.18 11.78 -0.47
C GLY A 67 6.97 10.35 -0.93
N GLN A 68 7.36 9.37 -0.12
CA GLN A 68 7.14 7.95 -0.41
C GLN A 68 6.05 7.40 0.49
N TYR A 69 5.25 6.51 -0.06
CA TYR A 69 4.10 5.95 0.63
C TYR A 69 3.96 4.46 0.31
N PHE A 70 3.44 3.73 1.28
CA PHE A 70 3.03 2.36 1.09
C PHE A 70 1.54 2.27 1.42
N VAL A 71 0.74 1.80 0.47
CA VAL A 71 -0.71 1.81 0.61
C VAL A 71 -1.25 0.39 0.65
N LEU A 72 -2.29 0.19 1.45
CA LEU A 72 -3.00 -1.07 1.57
C LEU A 72 -4.50 -0.82 1.43
N GLY A 73 -5.16 -1.69 0.67
CA GLY A 73 -6.61 -1.74 0.66
C GLY A 73 -7.12 -2.50 1.87
N ASP A 74 -8.39 -2.33 2.18
CA ASP A 74 -8.98 -2.97 3.35
C ASP A 74 -9.28 -4.46 3.15
N SER A 75 -9.41 -4.89 1.90
CA SER A 75 -9.67 -6.28 1.58
C SER A 75 -8.37 -7.08 1.48
N ALA A 76 -8.42 -8.34 1.90
CA ALA A 76 -7.26 -9.23 1.81
C ALA A 76 -6.81 -9.49 0.37
N ASP A 77 -7.69 -9.33 -0.59
CA ASP A 77 -7.41 -9.55 -2.01
C ASP A 77 -7.25 -8.24 -2.79
N SER A 78 -7.11 -7.10 -2.10
CA SER A 78 -6.88 -5.82 -2.75
C SER A 78 -5.57 -5.81 -3.53
N PHE A 79 -5.58 -5.19 -4.70
CA PHE A 79 -4.36 -4.94 -5.44
C PHE A 79 -3.78 -3.61 -4.96
N ASP A 80 -2.69 -3.67 -4.21
CA ASP A 80 -2.14 -2.52 -3.50
C ASP A 80 -0.62 -2.66 -3.36
N GLY A 81 -0.03 -1.99 -2.37
CA GLY A 81 1.40 -2.02 -2.14
C GLY A 81 2.00 -3.40 -1.92
N ARG A 82 1.19 -4.38 -1.53
CA ARG A 82 1.66 -5.78 -1.44
C ARG A 82 2.28 -6.23 -2.75
N TYR A 83 1.79 -5.71 -3.87
CA TYR A 83 2.18 -6.15 -5.21
C TYR A 83 3.03 -5.12 -5.94
N PHE A 84 2.66 -3.84 -5.90
CA PHE A 84 3.40 -2.83 -6.67
C PHE A 84 4.44 -2.08 -5.83
N GLY A 85 4.50 -2.32 -4.53
CA GLY A 85 5.54 -1.74 -3.67
C GLY A 85 5.29 -0.29 -3.29
N ILE A 86 6.38 0.46 -3.15
CA ILE A 86 6.35 1.84 -2.69
C ILE A 86 5.92 2.76 -3.83
N ILE A 87 5.11 3.75 -3.52
CA ILE A 87 4.71 4.76 -4.49
C ILE A 87 5.22 6.12 -4.06
N GLY A 88 5.47 6.97 -5.04
CA GLY A 88 5.85 8.36 -4.81
C GLY A 88 4.64 9.27 -4.80
N ALA A 89 4.86 10.53 -4.37
CA ALA A 89 3.79 11.51 -4.27
C ALA A 89 3.10 11.77 -5.62
N SER A 90 3.82 11.63 -6.73
CA SER A 90 3.25 11.83 -8.06
C SER A 90 2.19 10.80 -8.44
N ASN A 91 2.14 9.67 -7.76
CA ASN A 91 1.14 8.64 -7.97
C ASN A 91 -0.12 8.84 -7.16
N ILE A 92 -0.16 9.87 -6.32
CA ILE A 92 -1.26 10.15 -5.42
C ILE A 92 -1.94 11.43 -5.86
N GLU A 93 -3.24 11.36 -6.16
CA GLU A 93 -4.02 12.55 -6.53
C GLU A 93 -4.35 13.39 -5.31
N GLY A 94 -4.44 12.76 -4.15
CA GLY A 94 -4.71 13.46 -2.92
C GLY A 94 -4.63 12.55 -1.72
N VAL A 95 -4.51 13.15 -0.55
CA VAL A 95 -4.52 12.43 0.72
C VAL A 95 -5.72 12.92 1.50
N TRP A 96 -6.57 11.97 1.88
CA TRP A 96 -7.76 12.26 2.65
C TRP A 96 -7.59 11.72 4.07
N ARG A 97 -7.90 12.55 5.04
CA ARG A 97 -7.85 12.18 6.45
C ARG A 97 -9.17 12.49 7.11
N PRO A 98 -9.73 11.55 7.86
CA PRO A 98 -10.90 11.87 8.67
C PRO A 98 -10.58 13.00 9.63
N ILE A 99 -11.53 13.90 9.83
CA ILE A 99 -11.39 14.99 10.75
C ILE A 99 -12.10 14.61 12.05
N PHE A 100 -11.34 14.64 13.15
CA PHE A 100 -11.89 14.36 14.47
C PHE A 100 -11.72 15.60 15.33
N HIS A 101 -12.83 16.06 15.89
CA HIS A 101 -12.85 17.31 16.62
C HIS A 101 -12.18 17.26 17.98
N ASN A 102 -12.00 16.10 18.50
CA ASN A 102 -11.42 15.92 19.82
C ASN A 102 -9.97 15.49 19.78
N SER A 103 -9.38 15.51 18.65
CA SER A 103 -7.99 15.11 18.50
C SER A 103 -7.02 16.21 18.82
#